data_9080e198c7b8a51f83cb32c8ef01dfc7
#
_entry.id   9080e198c7b8a51f83cb32c8ef01dfc7
#
_cell.length_a   1.000
_cell.length_b   1.000
_cell.length_c   1.000
_cell.angle_alpha   90.00
_cell.angle_beta   90.00
_cell.angle_gamma   90.00
#
_symmetry.space_group_name_H-M   'P 1'
#
loop_
_entity.id
_entity.type
_entity.pdbx_description
1 polymer ?
#
loop_
_entity_poly.entity_id
_entity_poly.type
_entity_poly.pdbx_seq_one_letter_code
_entity_poly.pdbx_strand_id
1 'polypeptide(L)'
;MAEERKTIYLCLAHMSDEGVEQKYVKEAFDTNWVVPMGPNVNAFEQNLADFSNAMSDGSKLDRKVVCLSAGTAAVHLALIACGVQAGDEVCVQSFTFCASSHPITYLGATPVFIDSERDTWNMDPELLEKAILDRKEKTGKYPKAIIPVALYGMPYQIDKIMAIADKYGIPVIEDAAEGMGSRFNGQVLGTFGRFGVLSFNGNKMITTSGGGALICRSVEDANQIMWYATQARDAYPYYEHTAIGYNYRMSNVCAGIGRGQMTVLDDHIAHHPRPK
;
A
#
# COMPACT_ATOMS: atom_id res chain seq x y z
N MET A 1 0.13 -21.23 42.12
CA MET A 1 -0.53 -21.44 40.81
C MET A 1 -0.02 -20.31 39.93
N ALA A 2 0.66 -20.61 38.80
CA ALA A 2 1.08 -19.57 37.86
C ALA A 2 -0.20 -18.99 37.20
N GLU A 3 -0.37 -17.69 37.27
CA GLU A 3 -1.43 -17.01 36.51
C GLU A 3 -1.25 -17.34 35.02
N GLU A 4 -2.30 -17.92 34.45
CA GLU A 4 -2.33 -18.22 33.00
C GLU A 4 -2.25 -16.87 32.23
N ARG A 5 -1.10 -16.58 31.64
CA ARG A 5 -0.90 -15.33 30.88
C ARG A 5 -1.80 -15.35 29.67
N LYS A 6 -2.79 -14.47 29.65
CA LYS A 6 -3.68 -14.29 28.51
C LYS A 6 -2.86 -13.83 27.28
N THR A 7 -2.97 -14.57 26.18
CA THR A 7 -2.33 -14.17 24.92
C THR A 7 -2.95 -12.87 24.40
N ILE A 8 -2.12 -11.90 24.10
CA ILE A 8 -2.54 -10.66 23.44
C ILE A 8 -2.22 -10.81 21.95
N TYR A 9 -3.24 -10.82 21.12
CA TYR A 9 -3.08 -10.87 19.67
C TYR A 9 -2.85 -9.45 19.13
N LEU A 10 -2.02 -9.34 18.09
CA LEU A 10 -1.70 -8.05 17.45
C LEU A 10 -2.95 -7.41 16.85
N CYS A 11 -3.66 -8.15 16.03
CA CYS A 11 -4.94 -7.79 15.45
C CYS A 11 -5.67 -9.08 15.05
N LEU A 12 -6.99 -9.08 15.15
CA LEU A 12 -7.85 -10.13 14.66
C LEU A 12 -8.84 -9.51 13.68
N ALA A 13 -9.14 -10.21 12.59
CA ALA A 13 -10.18 -9.80 11.68
C ALA A 13 -11.53 -9.76 12.42
N HIS A 14 -12.21 -8.62 12.34
CA HIS A 14 -13.55 -8.44 12.87
C HIS A 14 -14.51 -8.14 11.71
N MET A 15 -15.55 -8.96 11.59
CA MET A 15 -16.61 -8.73 10.62
C MET A 15 -17.64 -7.76 11.21
N SER A 16 -18.42 -7.12 10.34
CA SER A 16 -19.55 -6.31 10.79
C SER A 16 -20.59 -7.17 11.51
N ASP A 17 -21.18 -6.67 12.59
CA ASP A 17 -22.22 -7.38 13.35
C ASP A 17 -23.47 -7.67 12.48
N GLU A 18 -23.73 -6.84 11.50
CA GLU A 18 -24.87 -6.94 10.56
C GLU A 18 -24.59 -7.87 9.36
N GLY A 19 -23.40 -8.43 9.23
CA GLY A 19 -23.02 -9.31 8.12
C GLY A 19 -23.00 -8.64 6.75
N VAL A 20 -22.62 -7.37 6.69
CA VAL A 20 -22.62 -6.58 5.44
C VAL A 20 -21.68 -7.18 4.40
N GLU A 21 -20.56 -7.75 4.82
CA GLU A 21 -19.62 -8.46 3.96
C GLU A 21 -20.28 -9.62 3.22
N GLN A 22 -21.06 -10.41 3.97
CA GLN A 22 -21.76 -11.58 3.40
C GLN A 22 -22.80 -11.17 2.36
N LYS A 23 -23.47 -10.02 2.55
CA LYS A 23 -24.41 -9.46 1.58
C LYS A 23 -23.73 -9.18 0.24
N TYR A 24 -22.59 -8.49 0.23
CA TYR A 24 -21.87 -8.16 -1.00
C TYR A 24 -21.22 -9.39 -1.66
N VAL A 25 -20.76 -10.36 -0.86
CA VAL A 25 -20.28 -11.65 -1.38
C VAL A 25 -21.43 -12.39 -2.05
N LYS A 26 -22.59 -12.50 -1.39
CA LYS A 26 -23.78 -13.13 -1.97
C LYS A 26 -24.22 -12.44 -3.27
N GLU A 27 -24.24 -11.11 -3.32
CA GLU A 27 -24.56 -10.35 -4.53
C GLU A 27 -23.64 -10.70 -5.69
N ALA A 28 -22.33 -10.89 -5.45
CA ALA A 28 -21.39 -11.30 -6.49
C ALA A 28 -21.75 -12.68 -7.07
N PHE A 29 -22.19 -13.64 -6.24
CA PHE A 29 -22.63 -14.96 -6.70
C PHE A 29 -23.98 -14.89 -7.42
N ASP A 30 -24.95 -14.17 -6.88
CA ASP A 30 -26.30 -14.04 -7.47
C ASP A 30 -26.26 -13.39 -8.87
N THR A 31 -25.28 -12.53 -9.10
CA THR A 31 -25.12 -11.77 -10.36
C THR A 31 -24.01 -12.32 -11.27
N ASN A 32 -23.40 -13.45 -10.92
CA ASN A 32 -22.29 -14.09 -11.64
C ASN A 32 -21.03 -13.22 -11.80
N TRP A 33 -20.81 -12.26 -10.90
CA TRP A 33 -19.58 -11.45 -10.86
C TRP A 33 -18.48 -12.10 -10.00
N VAL A 34 -18.19 -13.40 -10.24
CA VAL A 34 -17.13 -14.16 -9.56
C VAL A 34 -15.87 -14.15 -10.42
N VAL A 35 -15.32 -12.96 -10.62
CA VAL A 35 -14.19 -12.65 -11.52
C VAL A 35 -13.33 -11.53 -10.93
N PRO A 36 -12.10 -11.25 -11.43
CA PRO A 36 -11.23 -10.20 -10.93
C PRO A 36 -11.60 -8.79 -11.48
N MET A 37 -12.86 -8.52 -11.59
CA MET A 37 -13.47 -7.24 -11.98
C MET A 37 -14.91 -7.22 -11.54
N GLY A 38 -15.55 -6.05 -11.51
CA GLY A 38 -16.98 -5.97 -11.29
C GLY A 38 -17.40 -4.88 -10.30
N PRO A 39 -18.72 -4.83 -9.98
CA PRO A 39 -19.28 -3.75 -9.17
C PRO A 39 -18.65 -3.57 -7.80
N ASN A 40 -18.27 -4.69 -7.12
CA ASN A 40 -17.65 -4.61 -5.80
C ASN A 40 -16.25 -4.02 -5.88
N VAL A 41 -15.44 -4.42 -6.86
CA VAL A 41 -14.08 -3.86 -7.04
C VAL A 41 -14.17 -2.36 -7.29
N ASN A 42 -15.02 -1.92 -8.21
CA ASN A 42 -15.17 -0.50 -8.54
C ASN A 42 -15.65 0.31 -7.33
N ALA A 43 -16.64 -0.20 -6.59
CA ALA A 43 -17.14 0.48 -5.41
C ALA A 43 -16.13 0.50 -4.27
N PHE A 44 -15.35 -0.57 -4.08
CA PHE A 44 -14.31 -0.60 -3.06
C PHE A 44 -13.16 0.35 -3.38
N GLU A 45 -12.73 0.44 -4.65
CA GLU A 45 -11.76 1.45 -5.10
C GLU A 45 -12.26 2.88 -4.81
N GLN A 46 -13.55 3.15 -5.06
CA GLN A 46 -14.14 4.45 -4.75
C GLN A 46 -14.19 4.72 -3.24
N ASN A 47 -14.63 3.74 -2.43
CA ASN A 47 -14.67 3.90 -0.97
C ASN A 47 -13.26 4.17 -0.39
N LEU A 48 -12.24 3.45 -0.88
CA LEU A 48 -10.85 3.70 -0.49
C LEU A 48 -10.35 5.06 -0.94
N ALA A 49 -10.70 5.50 -2.15
CA ALA A 49 -10.34 6.83 -2.65
C ALA A 49 -11.00 7.94 -1.82
N ASP A 50 -12.29 7.80 -1.49
CA ASP A 50 -13.00 8.76 -0.65
C ASP A 50 -12.38 8.88 0.73
N PHE A 51 -12.05 7.75 1.36
CA PHE A 51 -11.36 7.70 2.65
C PHE A 51 -9.96 8.33 2.58
N SER A 52 -9.15 7.93 1.60
CA SER A 52 -7.76 8.38 1.47
C SER A 52 -7.64 9.86 1.11
N ASN A 53 -8.60 10.39 0.37
CA ASN A 53 -8.61 11.79 -0.05
C ASN A 53 -9.16 12.76 1.02
N ALA A 54 -9.81 12.26 2.06
CA ALA A 54 -10.41 13.09 3.10
C ALA A 54 -9.33 13.67 4.03
N MET A 55 -9.21 14.99 4.09
CA MET A 55 -8.36 15.72 5.02
C MET A 55 -9.11 16.09 6.29
N SER A 56 -8.40 16.21 7.42
CA SER A 56 -9.02 16.57 8.70
C SER A 56 -9.59 17.99 8.74
N ASP A 57 -9.14 18.89 7.88
CA ASP A 57 -9.66 20.26 7.74
C ASP A 57 -10.87 20.36 6.79
N GLY A 58 -11.36 19.23 6.28
CA GLY A 58 -12.47 19.15 5.34
C GLY A 58 -12.10 19.35 3.87
N SER A 59 -10.85 19.65 3.55
CA SER A 59 -10.36 19.67 2.18
C SER A 59 -10.21 18.25 1.63
N LYS A 60 -9.95 18.11 0.33
CA LYS A 60 -9.78 16.81 -0.33
C LYS A 60 -8.56 16.80 -1.22
N LEU A 61 -7.87 15.67 -1.21
CA LEU A 61 -6.88 15.32 -2.22
C LEU A 61 -7.56 14.75 -3.47
N ASP A 62 -6.79 14.51 -4.54
CA ASP A 62 -7.26 13.83 -5.76
C ASP A 62 -6.37 12.61 -6.06
N ARG A 63 -6.34 11.64 -5.13
CA ARG A 63 -5.65 10.36 -5.30
C ARG A 63 -6.59 9.36 -5.96
N LYS A 64 -6.01 8.46 -6.78
CA LYS A 64 -6.72 7.33 -7.39
C LYS A 64 -6.31 6.05 -6.67
N VAL A 65 -7.19 5.07 -6.61
CA VAL A 65 -6.91 3.79 -5.95
C VAL A 65 -7.14 2.65 -6.93
N VAL A 66 -6.22 1.70 -6.93
CA VAL A 66 -6.30 0.46 -7.71
C VAL A 66 -6.23 -0.72 -6.76
N CYS A 67 -7.29 -1.50 -6.68
CA CYS A 67 -7.36 -2.71 -5.85
C CYS A 67 -6.61 -3.87 -6.50
N LEU A 68 -5.77 -4.53 -5.71
CA LEU A 68 -4.84 -5.56 -6.13
C LEU A 68 -4.97 -6.82 -5.27
N SER A 69 -4.38 -7.92 -5.73
CA SER A 69 -4.44 -9.23 -5.08
C SER A 69 -3.70 -9.31 -3.73
N ALA A 70 -2.76 -8.40 -3.46
CA ALA A 70 -1.99 -8.32 -2.22
C ALA A 70 -1.26 -6.98 -2.09
N GLY A 71 -0.89 -6.58 -0.86
CA GLY A 71 0.02 -5.45 -0.64
C GLY A 71 1.39 -5.66 -1.30
N THR A 72 1.91 -6.89 -1.29
CA THR A 72 3.15 -7.26 -2.00
C THR A 72 3.06 -7.00 -3.51
N ALA A 73 1.92 -7.29 -4.13
CA ALA A 73 1.67 -6.97 -5.54
C ALA A 73 1.64 -5.46 -5.77
N ALA A 74 1.10 -4.69 -4.82
CA ALA A 74 1.11 -3.23 -4.87
C ALA A 74 2.53 -2.66 -4.83
N VAL A 75 3.39 -3.12 -3.91
CA VAL A 75 4.82 -2.72 -3.87
C VAL A 75 5.51 -3.05 -5.18
N HIS A 76 5.29 -4.26 -5.70
CA HIS A 76 5.92 -4.72 -6.96
C HIS A 76 5.54 -3.81 -8.14
N LEU A 77 4.25 -3.54 -8.33
CA LEU A 77 3.80 -2.68 -9.43
C LEU A 77 4.24 -1.22 -9.25
N ALA A 78 4.29 -0.70 -8.01
CA ALA A 78 4.80 0.63 -7.74
C ALA A 78 6.28 0.77 -8.12
N LEU A 79 7.11 -0.25 -7.82
CA LEU A 79 8.52 -0.29 -8.22
C LEU A 79 8.67 -0.29 -9.76
N ILE A 80 7.88 -1.09 -10.46
CA ILE A 80 7.87 -1.10 -11.93
C ILE A 80 7.50 0.28 -12.47
N ALA A 81 6.45 0.91 -11.94
CA ALA A 81 6.00 2.24 -12.36
C ALA A 81 7.01 3.35 -12.00
N CYS A 82 7.86 3.16 -10.99
CA CYS A 82 9.01 4.01 -10.70
C CYS A 82 10.21 3.73 -11.65
N GLY A 83 10.09 2.76 -12.56
CA GLY A 83 11.12 2.40 -13.53
C GLY A 83 12.31 1.67 -12.91
N VAL A 84 12.11 0.93 -11.83
CA VAL A 84 13.12 0.06 -11.22
C VAL A 84 13.39 -1.13 -12.12
N GLN A 85 14.67 -1.40 -12.38
CA GLN A 85 15.16 -2.46 -13.26
C GLN A 85 16.31 -3.24 -12.61
N ALA A 86 16.70 -4.33 -13.23
CA ALA A 86 17.85 -5.11 -12.79
C ALA A 86 19.12 -4.25 -12.70
N GLY A 87 19.82 -4.36 -11.57
CA GLY A 87 21.01 -3.58 -11.27
C GLY A 87 20.75 -2.17 -10.69
N ASP A 88 19.49 -1.76 -10.52
CA ASP A 88 19.15 -0.56 -9.74
C ASP A 88 19.18 -0.86 -8.24
N GLU A 89 19.21 0.20 -7.45
CA GLU A 89 19.14 0.15 -5.99
C GLU A 89 17.89 0.88 -5.49
N VAL A 90 17.30 0.39 -4.40
CA VAL A 90 16.11 0.98 -3.75
C VAL A 90 16.36 1.08 -2.25
N CYS A 91 16.25 2.28 -1.68
CA CYS A 91 16.31 2.47 -0.24
C CYS A 91 15.01 1.96 0.41
N VAL A 92 15.15 1.11 1.41
CA VAL A 92 14.01 0.51 2.13
C VAL A 92 14.29 0.44 3.61
N GLN A 93 13.27 0.65 4.43
CA GLN A 93 13.37 0.50 5.89
C GLN A 93 13.82 -0.93 6.26
N SER A 94 14.76 -1.06 7.22
CA SER A 94 15.27 -2.36 7.66
C SER A 94 14.30 -3.08 8.58
N PHE A 95 13.68 -2.34 9.50
CA PHE A 95 12.70 -2.87 10.44
C PHE A 95 11.30 -2.84 9.82
N THR A 96 10.98 -3.89 9.08
CA THR A 96 9.71 -4.04 8.36
C THR A 96 9.38 -5.51 8.08
N PHE A 97 8.16 -5.77 7.65
CA PHE A 97 7.80 -7.05 7.06
C PHE A 97 8.48 -7.22 5.69
N CYS A 98 8.88 -8.45 5.36
CA CYS A 98 9.67 -8.74 4.16
C CYS A 98 9.00 -8.31 2.83
N ALA A 99 7.68 -8.09 2.81
CA ALA A 99 6.97 -7.65 1.62
C ALA A 99 7.36 -6.24 1.14
N SER A 100 7.97 -5.40 1.99
CA SER A 100 8.51 -4.10 1.57
C SER A 100 9.80 -4.26 0.74
N SER A 101 10.61 -5.30 1.00
CA SER A 101 11.93 -5.48 0.38
C SER A 101 11.98 -6.57 -0.71
N HIS A 102 11.23 -7.68 -0.56
CA HIS A 102 11.29 -8.78 -1.51
C HIS A 102 10.94 -8.37 -2.96
N PRO A 103 9.92 -7.53 -3.21
CA PRO A 103 9.59 -7.09 -4.58
C PRO A 103 10.72 -6.34 -5.30
N ILE A 104 11.65 -5.74 -4.55
CA ILE A 104 12.87 -5.14 -5.12
C ILE A 104 13.69 -6.22 -5.82
N THR A 105 13.86 -7.37 -5.16
CA THR A 105 14.63 -8.50 -5.70
C THR A 105 13.91 -9.22 -6.86
N TYR A 106 12.57 -9.16 -6.93
CA TYR A 106 11.83 -9.70 -8.07
C TYR A 106 12.22 -9.02 -9.39
N LEU A 107 12.64 -7.75 -9.32
CA LEU A 107 13.08 -6.96 -10.47
C LEU A 107 14.60 -7.07 -10.74
N GLY A 108 15.33 -7.88 -9.97
CA GLY A 108 16.79 -7.97 -10.06
C GLY A 108 17.50 -6.73 -9.50
N ALA A 109 16.78 -5.89 -8.76
CA ALA A 109 17.33 -4.73 -8.07
C ALA A 109 17.83 -5.08 -6.67
N THR A 110 18.62 -4.21 -6.07
CA THR A 110 19.24 -4.42 -4.75
C THR A 110 18.58 -3.54 -3.69
N PRO A 111 18.05 -4.11 -2.59
CA PRO A 111 17.59 -3.31 -1.46
C PRO A 111 18.76 -2.71 -0.70
N VAL A 112 18.71 -1.41 -0.44
CA VAL A 112 19.61 -0.68 0.45
C VAL A 112 18.87 -0.43 1.75
N PHE A 113 19.18 -1.20 2.78
CA PHE A 113 18.48 -1.14 4.05
C PHE A 113 18.90 0.08 4.85
N ILE A 114 17.91 0.87 5.28
CA ILE A 114 18.07 2.04 6.14
C ILE A 114 17.59 1.68 7.54
N ASP A 115 18.45 1.93 8.52
CA ASP A 115 18.14 1.64 9.91
C ASP A 115 17.11 2.60 10.49
N SER A 116 16.58 2.25 11.67
CA SER A 116 15.48 2.96 12.34
C SER A 116 15.98 4.10 13.21
N GLU A 117 15.24 5.19 13.26
CA GLU A 117 15.38 6.20 14.31
C GLU A 117 14.71 5.73 15.62
N ARG A 118 15.04 6.40 16.73
CA ARG A 118 14.74 5.88 18.08
C ARG A 118 13.34 6.19 18.60
N ASP A 119 12.66 7.18 17.98
CA ASP A 119 11.39 7.67 18.52
C ASP A 119 10.20 6.85 18.02
N THR A 120 10.15 6.54 16.72
CA THR A 120 9.06 5.79 16.09
C THR A 120 9.47 4.42 15.58
N TRP A 121 10.79 4.11 15.57
CA TRP A 121 11.38 2.89 15.00
C TRP A 121 11.20 2.76 13.48
N ASN A 122 10.78 3.83 12.84
CA ASN A 122 10.70 3.92 11.39
C ASN A 122 12.03 4.39 10.78
N MET A 123 12.07 4.50 9.45
CA MET A 123 13.27 4.88 8.70
C MET A 123 13.89 6.18 9.22
N ASP A 124 15.20 6.14 9.52
CA ASP A 124 15.96 7.31 9.94
C ASP A 124 16.26 8.22 8.73
N PRO A 125 15.80 9.49 8.73
CA PRO A 125 16.04 10.42 7.63
C PRO A 125 17.53 10.76 7.42
N GLU A 126 18.33 10.85 8.49
CA GLU A 126 19.75 11.18 8.39
C GLU A 126 20.54 10.01 7.77
N LEU A 127 20.21 8.78 8.16
CA LEU A 127 20.80 7.59 7.57
C LEU A 127 20.34 7.39 6.12
N LEU A 128 19.09 7.75 5.80
CA LEU A 128 18.59 7.73 4.42
C LEU A 128 19.42 8.66 3.53
N GLU A 129 19.61 9.92 3.94
CA GLU A 129 20.37 10.89 3.14
C GLU A 129 21.84 10.45 2.98
N LYS A 130 22.44 9.96 4.06
CA LYS A 130 23.80 9.41 4.04
C LYS A 130 23.91 8.22 3.07
N ALA A 131 22.95 7.31 3.06
CA ALA A 131 22.93 6.18 2.14
C ALA A 131 22.78 6.63 0.69
N ILE A 132 21.89 7.59 0.39
CA ILE A 132 21.71 8.15 -0.95
C ILE A 132 23.04 8.71 -1.50
N LEU A 133 23.77 9.47 -0.69
CA LEU A 133 25.07 10.06 -1.07
C LEU A 133 26.15 8.99 -1.25
N ASP A 134 26.25 8.02 -0.33
CA ASP A 134 27.18 6.90 -0.41
C ASP A 134 26.95 6.06 -1.69
N ARG A 135 25.67 5.77 -2.00
CA ARG A 135 25.34 5.01 -3.23
C ARG A 135 25.70 5.82 -4.48
N LYS A 136 25.40 7.12 -4.49
CA LYS A 136 25.79 8.00 -5.59
C LYS A 136 27.29 8.03 -5.82
N GLU A 137 28.07 8.09 -4.76
CA GLU A 137 29.53 8.06 -4.84
C GLU A 137 30.06 6.71 -5.38
N LYS A 138 29.54 5.59 -4.84
CA LYS A 138 30.01 4.24 -5.17
C LYS A 138 29.55 3.70 -6.51
N THR A 139 28.32 4.04 -6.94
CA THR A 139 27.68 3.46 -8.14
C THR A 139 27.53 4.47 -9.28
N GLY A 140 27.76 5.76 -9.01
CA GLY A 140 27.49 6.84 -9.96
C GLY A 140 26.01 7.17 -10.14
N LYS A 141 25.09 6.46 -9.48
CA LYS A 141 23.63 6.63 -9.60
C LYS A 141 23.00 6.88 -8.24
N TYR A 142 21.89 7.61 -8.21
CA TYR A 142 21.00 7.65 -7.05
C TYR A 142 20.16 6.39 -6.98
N PRO A 143 19.73 5.94 -5.77
CA PRO A 143 18.70 4.92 -5.63
C PRO A 143 17.44 5.30 -6.42
N LYS A 144 16.76 4.31 -6.99
CA LYS A 144 15.65 4.52 -7.93
C LYS A 144 14.33 4.84 -7.23
N ALA A 145 14.16 4.41 -5.98
CA ALA A 145 13.00 4.69 -5.15
C ALA A 145 13.38 4.64 -3.66
N ILE A 146 12.50 5.18 -2.81
CA ILE A 146 12.56 5.10 -1.35
C ILE A 146 11.27 4.44 -0.87
N ILE A 147 11.38 3.43 0.01
CA ILE A 147 10.23 2.74 0.62
C ILE A 147 10.29 2.93 2.15
N PRO A 148 9.76 4.04 2.69
CA PRO A 148 9.50 4.16 4.12
C PRO A 148 8.27 3.34 4.48
N VAL A 149 8.20 2.86 5.73
CA VAL A 149 7.11 2.03 6.24
C VAL A 149 6.45 2.72 7.42
N ALA A 150 5.14 2.70 7.48
CA ALA A 150 4.37 3.10 8.67
C ALA A 150 4.22 1.89 9.60
N LEU A 151 5.30 1.51 10.27
CA LEU A 151 5.36 0.31 11.10
C LEU A 151 4.34 0.37 12.23
N TYR A 152 3.50 -0.66 12.36
CA TYR A 152 2.38 -0.71 13.31
C TYR A 152 1.43 0.49 13.25
N GLY A 153 1.36 1.16 12.09
CA GLY A 153 0.53 2.34 11.88
C GLY A 153 1.13 3.65 12.42
N MET A 154 2.37 3.63 12.94
CA MET A 154 3.06 4.84 13.38
C MET A 154 3.56 5.63 12.17
N PRO A 155 3.21 6.93 12.05
CA PRO A 155 3.77 7.79 11.00
C PRO A 155 5.30 7.87 11.14
N TYR A 156 6.02 7.66 10.04
CA TYR A 156 7.46 7.97 9.95
C TYR A 156 7.67 9.50 9.88
N GLN A 157 8.90 9.99 9.93
CA GLN A 157 9.21 11.42 9.82
C GLN A 157 8.98 11.92 8.38
N ILE A 158 7.70 12.02 7.99
CA ILE A 158 7.22 12.19 6.62
C ILE A 158 7.81 13.46 5.98
N ASP A 159 7.75 14.58 6.68
CA ASP A 159 8.26 15.88 6.24
C ASP A 159 9.74 15.83 5.87
N LYS A 160 10.56 15.17 6.70
CA LYS A 160 11.98 15.03 6.45
C LYS A 160 12.29 14.06 5.31
N ILE A 161 11.62 12.91 5.29
CA ILE A 161 11.80 11.91 4.21
C ILE A 161 11.37 12.49 2.86
N MET A 162 10.24 13.20 2.81
CA MET A 162 9.76 13.83 1.58
C MET A 162 10.70 14.95 1.12
N ALA A 163 11.21 15.78 2.03
CA ALA A 163 12.19 16.83 1.70
C ALA A 163 13.48 16.25 1.11
N ILE A 164 13.98 15.13 1.65
CA ILE A 164 15.15 14.41 1.11
C ILE A 164 14.83 13.84 -0.28
N ALA A 165 13.68 13.18 -0.42
CA ALA A 165 13.25 12.61 -1.70
C ALA A 165 13.14 13.68 -2.80
N ASP A 166 12.53 14.81 -2.51
CA ASP A 166 12.40 15.95 -3.42
C ASP A 166 13.77 16.55 -3.79
N LYS A 167 14.67 16.69 -2.80
CA LYS A 167 16.04 17.20 -3.02
C LYS A 167 16.84 16.39 -4.04
N TYR A 168 16.66 15.08 -4.05
CA TYR A 168 17.38 14.18 -4.96
C TYR A 168 16.55 13.68 -6.14
N GLY A 169 15.29 14.08 -6.24
CA GLY A 169 14.37 13.67 -7.31
C GLY A 169 14.02 12.18 -7.28
N ILE A 170 13.98 11.56 -6.10
CA ILE A 170 13.72 10.13 -5.93
C ILE A 170 12.26 9.91 -5.54
N PRO A 171 11.48 9.09 -6.28
CA PRO A 171 10.09 8.81 -5.92
C PRO A 171 9.97 8.03 -4.61
N VAL A 172 8.94 8.35 -3.82
CA VAL A 172 8.61 7.66 -2.58
C VAL A 172 7.41 6.73 -2.82
N ILE A 173 7.56 5.48 -2.39
CA ILE A 173 6.51 4.46 -2.29
C ILE A 173 6.28 4.23 -0.81
N GLU A 174 5.20 4.76 -0.26
CA GLU A 174 4.86 4.58 1.14
C GLU A 174 4.31 3.17 1.39
N ASP A 175 4.97 2.38 2.20
CA ASP A 175 4.37 1.14 2.69
C ASP A 175 3.47 1.46 3.91
N ALA A 176 2.21 1.75 3.62
CA ALA A 176 1.16 2.01 4.60
C ALA A 176 0.26 0.77 4.83
N ALA A 177 0.82 -0.44 4.65
CA ALA A 177 0.09 -1.70 4.85
C ALA A 177 -0.49 -1.85 6.27
N GLU A 178 0.03 -1.11 7.23
CA GLU A 178 -0.46 -1.04 8.62
C GLU A 178 -0.97 0.36 8.99
N GLY A 179 -0.89 1.31 8.05
CA GLY A 179 -1.16 2.73 8.28
C GLY A 179 -2.62 3.16 8.07
N MET A 180 -3.53 2.24 7.72
CA MET A 180 -4.92 2.61 7.45
C MET A 180 -5.60 3.17 8.69
N GLY A 181 -6.10 4.42 8.59
CA GLY A 181 -6.67 5.16 9.71
C GLY A 181 -5.70 6.11 10.40
N SER A 182 -4.40 5.90 10.26
CA SER A 182 -3.39 6.82 10.79
C SER A 182 -3.24 8.05 9.91
N ARG A 183 -2.93 9.18 10.56
CA ARG A 183 -2.79 10.48 9.88
C ARG A 183 -1.53 11.21 10.37
N PHE A 184 -0.94 11.97 9.47
CA PHE A 184 0.10 12.94 9.79
C PHE A 184 -0.36 14.32 9.32
N ASN A 185 -0.39 15.30 10.22
CA ASN A 185 -0.90 16.66 9.95
C ASN A 185 -2.29 16.66 9.25
N GLY A 186 -3.19 15.77 9.66
CA GLY A 186 -4.54 15.66 9.12
C GLY A 186 -4.68 14.87 7.82
N GLN A 187 -3.60 14.48 7.19
CA GLN A 187 -3.56 13.70 5.94
C GLN A 187 -3.37 12.21 6.23
N VAL A 188 -4.09 11.35 5.53
CA VAL A 188 -4.02 9.89 5.65
C VAL A 188 -2.66 9.37 5.18
N LEU A 189 -2.08 8.40 5.90
CA LEU A 189 -0.85 7.73 5.47
C LEU A 189 -1.05 6.98 4.14
N GLY A 190 -0.01 6.92 3.32
CA GLY A 190 -0.06 6.38 1.96
C GLY A 190 -0.46 7.41 0.91
N THR A 191 -0.62 8.70 1.27
CA THR A 191 -1.04 9.75 0.32
C THR A 191 -0.01 10.85 0.09
N PHE A 192 1.16 10.76 0.71
CA PHE A 192 2.25 11.76 0.60
C PHE A 192 3.16 11.48 -0.59
N GLY A 193 3.54 10.22 -0.81
CA GLY A 193 4.43 9.80 -1.88
C GLY A 193 3.78 9.78 -3.26
N ARG A 194 4.53 9.26 -4.24
CA ARG A 194 3.98 8.96 -5.56
C ARG A 194 2.97 7.81 -5.49
N PHE A 195 3.28 6.80 -4.67
CA PHE A 195 2.43 5.65 -4.42
C PHE A 195 2.30 5.38 -2.93
N GLY A 196 1.15 4.85 -2.53
CA GLY A 196 0.91 4.35 -1.18
C GLY A 196 0.30 2.96 -1.21
N VAL A 197 0.91 2.05 -0.47
CA VAL A 197 0.52 0.63 -0.43
C VAL A 197 -0.43 0.40 0.74
N LEU A 198 -1.57 -0.21 0.47
CA LEU A 198 -2.49 -0.73 1.47
C LEU A 198 -2.51 -2.26 1.42
N SER A 199 -2.75 -2.87 2.57
CA SER A 199 -2.90 -4.32 2.69
C SER A 199 -4.20 -4.66 3.41
N PHE A 200 -4.87 -5.70 2.92
CA PHE A 200 -6.12 -6.21 3.49
C PHE A 200 -5.97 -7.70 3.86
N ASN A 201 -4.79 -8.09 4.32
CA ASN A 201 -4.59 -9.41 4.91
C ASN A 201 -5.35 -9.53 6.24
N GLY A 202 -5.58 -10.75 6.73
CA GLY A 202 -6.42 -11.03 7.89
C GLY A 202 -6.05 -10.32 9.19
N ASN A 203 -4.81 -9.85 9.31
CA ASN A 203 -4.30 -9.13 10.49
C ASN A 203 -4.26 -7.60 10.31
N LYS A 204 -4.83 -7.04 9.25
CA LYS A 204 -4.83 -5.60 8.99
C LYS A 204 -6.08 -4.92 9.56
N MET A 205 -6.13 -3.58 9.54
CA MET A 205 -7.23 -2.77 10.07
C MET A 205 -8.59 -3.20 9.52
N ILE A 206 -8.64 -3.51 8.22
CA ILE A 206 -9.74 -4.20 7.54
C ILE A 206 -9.17 -5.37 6.74
N THR A 207 -10.00 -6.35 6.46
CA THR A 207 -9.58 -7.52 5.67
C THR A 207 -10.47 -7.75 4.46
N THR A 208 -9.88 -8.34 3.43
CA THR A 208 -10.59 -8.94 2.29
C THR A 208 -10.27 -10.44 2.18
N SER A 209 -9.93 -11.10 3.30
CA SER A 209 -9.29 -12.43 3.37
C SER A 209 -7.83 -12.39 2.88
N GLY A 210 -7.61 -11.88 1.71
CA GLY A 210 -6.34 -11.48 1.13
C GLY A 210 -6.60 -10.39 0.10
N GLY A 211 -5.69 -9.44 0.01
CA GLY A 211 -5.83 -8.30 -0.89
C GLY A 211 -4.90 -7.16 -0.53
N GLY A 212 -4.89 -6.16 -1.37
CA GLY A 212 -4.19 -4.91 -1.18
C GLY A 212 -4.74 -3.85 -2.13
N ALA A 213 -4.20 -2.66 -2.03
CA ALA A 213 -4.47 -1.60 -3.00
C ALA A 213 -3.24 -0.69 -3.14
N LEU A 214 -3.20 0.01 -4.25
CA LEU A 214 -2.21 1.04 -4.50
C LEU A 214 -2.92 2.39 -4.64
N ILE A 215 -2.60 3.32 -3.76
CA ILE A 215 -2.98 4.73 -3.86
C ILE A 215 -2.00 5.38 -4.84
N CYS A 216 -2.51 5.95 -5.92
CA CYS A 216 -1.74 6.56 -6.99
C CYS A 216 -1.89 8.08 -6.95
N ARG A 217 -0.79 8.80 -7.20
CA ARG A 217 -0.79 10.27 -7.16
C ARG A 217 -1.57 10.90 -8.30
N SER A 218 -1.63 10.24 -9.45
CA SER A 218 -2.29 10.74 -10.66
C SER A 218 -3.14 9.66 -11.34
N VAL A 219 -3.99 10.09 -12.27
CA VAL A 219 -4.76 9.20 -13.15
C VAL A 219 -3.85 8.38 -14.04
N GLU A 220 -2.77 8.97 -14.53
CA GLU A 220 -1.78 8.32 -15.40
C GLU A 220 -1.10 7.18 -14.66
N ASP A 221 -0.67 7.41 -13.40
CA ASP A 221 -0.12 6.37 -12.54
C ASP A 221 -1.12 5.23 -12.34
N ALA A 222 -2.38 5.56 -12.02
CA ALA A 222 -3.42 4.54 -11.81
C ALA A 222 -3.69 3.71 -13.07
N ASN A 223 -3.74 4.35 -14.24
CA ASN A 223 -3.92 3.67 -15.52
C ASN A 223 -2.74 2.74 -15.84
N GLN A 224 -1.52 3.18 -15.56
CA GLN A 224 -0.32 2.37 -15.74
C GLN A 224 -0.34 1.13 -14.81
N ILE A 225 -0.70 1.32 -13.54
CA ILE A 225 -0.84 0.21 -12.58
C ILE A 225 -1.93 -0.77 -13.02
N MET A 226 -3.08 -0.25 -13.46
CA MET A 226 -4.18 -1.08 -13.96
C MET A 226 -3.75 -1.92 -15.17
N TRP A 227 -3.02 -1.31 -16.11
CA TRP A 227 -2.52 -1.99 -17.29
C TRP A 227 -1.58 -3.14 -16.92
N TYR A 228 -0.61 -2.89 -16.03
CA TYR A 228 0.27 -3.96 -15.54
C TYR A 228 -0.49 -5.05 -14.77
N ALA A 229 -1.48 -4.68 -13.94
CA ALA A 229 -2.27 -5.60 -13.13
C ALA A 229 -3.21 -6.50 -13.96
N THR A 230 -3.45 -6.13 -15.23
CA THR A 230 -4.30 -6.84 -16.20
C THR A 230 -3.50 -7.33 -17.40
N GLN A 231 -2.34 -7.95 -17.13
CA GLN A 231 -1.44 -8.62 -18.07
C GLN A 231 -0.75 -7.69 -19.09
N ALA A 232 -0.74 -6.38 -18.88
CA ALA A 232 -0.20 -5.39 -19.82
C ALA A 232 -0.74 -5.57 -21.25
N ARG A 233 -2.04 -5.85 -21.37
CA ARG A 233 -2.69 -6.00 -22.67
C ARG A 233 -2.90 -4.63 -23.31
N ASP A 234 -2.46 -4.50 -24.54
CA ASP A 234 -2.63 -3.28 -25.35
C ASP A 234 -4.07 -3.18 -25.91
N ALA A 235 -4.50 -1.94 -26.18
CA ALA A 235 -5.88 -1.62 -26.58
C ALA A 235 -6.12 -1.89 -28.07
N TYR A 236 -5.87 -3.13 -28.53
CA TYR A 236 -6.17 -3.59 -29.89
C TYR A 236 -7.35 -4.59 -29.90
N PRO A 237 -8.03 -4.79 -31.02
CA PRO A 237 -9.09 -5.79 -31.14
C PRO A 237 -8.57 -7.24 -31.05
N TYR A 238 -7.29 -7.45 -31.19
CA TYR A 238 -6.56 -8.70 -31.00
C TYR A 238 -5.68 -8.65 -29.76
N TYR A 239 -5.17 -9.79 -29.32
CA TYR A 239 -4.24 -9.85 -28.18
C TYR A 239 -2.85 -9.41 -28.60
N GLU A 240 -2.38 -8.32 -27.99
CA GLU A 240 -1.01 -7.84 -28.12
C GLU A 240 -0.50 -7.38 -26.76
N HIS A 241 0.74 -7.70 -26.47
CA HIS A 241 1.43 -7.38 -25.23
C HIS A 241 2.84 -6.88 -25.56
N THR A 242 3.07 -5.58 -25.40
CA THR A 242 4.38 -4.94 -25.64
C THR A 242 5.27 -4.96 -24.39
N ALA A 243 4.72 -5.34 -23.24
CA ALA A 243 5.43 -5.50 -21.98
C ALA A 243 4.95 -6.73 -21.23
N ILE A 244 5.76 -7.17 -20.25
CA ILE A 244 5.37 -8.22 -19.31
C ILE A 244 4.40 -7.61 -18.29
N GLY A 245 3.19 -8.16 -18.22
CA GLY A 245 2.17 -7.80 -17.24
C GLY A 245 1.89 -8.94 -16.26
N TYR A 246 0.96 -8.68 -15.33
CA TYR A 246 0.67 -9.55 -14.20
C TYR A 246 -0.83 -9.77 -14.06
N ASN A 247 -1.23 -10.85 -13.43
CA ASN A 247 -2.61 -11.09 -13.02
C ASN A 247 -2.75 -10.71 -11.55
N TYR A 248 -2.80 -9.39 -11.27
CA TYR A 248 -2.75 -8.84 -9.92
C TYR A 248 -4.01 -8.09 -9.52
N ARG A 249 -5.08 -8.14 -10.31
CA ARG A 249 -6.37 -7.55 -9.93
C ARG A 249 -7.01 -8.28 -8.75
N MET A 250 -7.70 -7.52 -7.90
CA MET A 250 -8.48 -8.08 -6.80
C MET A 250 -9.73 -8.81 -7.33
N SER A 251 -10.08 -9.94 -6.71
CA SER A 251 -11.34 -10.63 -6.95
C SER A 251 -12.53 -9.78 -6.51
N ASN A 252 -13.61 -9.78 -7.32
CA ASN A 252 -14.86 -9.09 -6.97
C ASN A 252 -15.51 -9.64 -5.69
N VAL A 253 -15.30 -10.91 -5.38
CA VAL A 253 -15.75 -11.54 -4.11
C VAL A 253 -14.97 -10.95 -2.93
N CYS A 254 -13.64 -10.89 -3.02
CA CYS A 254 -12.80 -10.28 -1.99
C CYS A 254 -13.12 -8.78 -1.82
N ALA A 255 -13.33 -8.06 -2.91
CA ALA A 255 -13.73 -6.66 -2.86
C ALA A 255 -15.11 -6.46 -2.19
N GLY A 256 -16.02 -7.43 -2.30
CA GLY A 256 -17.29 -7.42 -1.57
C GLY A 256 -17.10 -7.46 -0.06
N ILE A 257 -16.15 -8.28 0.42
CA ILE A 257 -15.75 -8.27 1.84
C ILE A 257 -15.22 -6.88 2.21
N GLY A 258 -14.31 -6.31 1.41
CA GLY A 258 -13.75 -4.98 1.63
C GLY A 258 -14.79 -3.87 1.71
N ARG A 259 -15.79 -3.88 0.82
CA ARG A 259 -16.93 -2.94 0.88
C ARG A 259 -17.67 -3.01 2.22
N GLY A 260 -17.96 -4.23 2.69
CA GLY A 260 -18.58 -4.42 4.00
C GLY A 260 -17.71 -3.89 5.13
N GLN A 261 -16.41 -4.19 5.10
CA GLN A 261 -15.46 -3.72 6.10
C GLN A 261 -15.31 -2.18 6.13
N MET A 262 -15.45 -1.49 4.99
CA MET A 262 -15.44 -0.02 4.97
C MET A 262 -16.60 0.59 5.74
N THR A 263 -17.71 -0.10 5.92
CA THR A 263 -18.86 0.40 6.69
C THR A 263 -18.60 0.46 8.19
N VAL A 264 -17.65 -0.31 8.69
CA VAL A 264 -17.26 -0.37 10.11
C VAL A 264 -15.84 0.16 10.38
N LEU A 265 -15.19 0.72 9.35
CA LEU A 265 -13.81 1.20 9.46
C LEU A 265 -13.64 2.29 10.53
N ASP A 266 -14.54 3.26 10.59
CA ASP A 266 -14.46 4.36 11.58
C ASP A 266 -14.58 3.84 13.00
N ASP A 267 -15.43 2.85 13.25
CA ASP A 267 -15.56 2.17 14.54
C ASP A 267 -14.28 1.38 14.89
N HIS A 268 -13.70 0.69 13.92
CA HIS A 268 -12.42 0.00 14.12
C HIS A 268 -11.31 0.99 14.47
N ILE A 269 -11.19 2.12 13.78
CA ILE A 269 -10.20 3.17 14.06
C ILE A 269 -10.41 3.76 15.47
N ALA A 270 -11.66 3.99 15.87
CA ALA A 270 -11.98 4.57 17.16
C ALA A 270 -11.65 3.64 18.35
N HIS A 271 -11.78 2.32 18.14
CA HIS A 271 -11.54 1.32 19.17
C HIS A 271 -10.09 0.80 19.21
N HIS A 272 -9.27 1.08 18.19
CA HIS A 272 -7.85 0.77 18.23
C HIS A 272 -7.13 1.71 19.22
N PRO A 273 -6.36 1.17 20.18
CA PRO A 273 -5.60 2.01 21.11
C PRO A 273 -4.58 2.83 20.29
N ARG A 274 -4.78 4.15 20.28
CA ARG A 274 -3.78 5.06 19.72
C ARG A 274 -2.52 4.97 20.56
N PRO A 275 -1.32 4.78 19.98
CA PRO A 275 -0.09 4.98 20.73
C PRO A 275 -0.10 6.39 21.32
N LYS A 276 0.15 6.48 22.62
CA LYS A 276 0.26 7.76 23.34
C LYS A 276 1.60 8.39 23.05
#